data_197331aa2aa45244ae3f817236dcd3b2
#
_entry.id   197331aa2aa45244ae3f817236dcd3b2
#
_cell.length_a   1.000
_cell.length_b   1.000
_cell.length_c   1.000
_cell.angle_alpha   90.00
_cell.angle_beta   90.00
_cell.angle_gamma   90.00
#
_symmetry.space_group_name_H-M   'P 1'
#
loop_
_entity.id
_entity.type
_entity.pdbx_description
1 polymer ?
#
loop_
_entity_poly.entity_id
_entity_poly.type
_entity_poly.pdbx_seq_one_letter_code
_entity_poly.pdbx_strand_id
1 'polypeptide(L)'
;MEITVRRVRPGDEDALAYIQTESWKAAFAGILDEETLTRCTDINRATDMYKRLLEEKKGNGYILSIDEKPHCIAYWDAARDAEFNGKAELICIHSLPDNWHKGFGSRMMDRVLKDIKDAGYSEAVLWVFRDNARARAFYEAKGFALTEHSRQAFDAEEIVYSIRLQ
;
A
#
# COMPACT_ATOMS: atom_id res chain seq x y z
N MET A 1 -16.94 -1.42 -18.58
CA MET A 1 -15.87 -1.68 -17.60
C MET A 1 -16.44 -1.53 -16.21
N GLU A 2 -16.49 -2.62 -15.48
CA GLU A 2 -16.98 -2.63 -14.09
C GLU A 2 -15.79 -2.55 -13.13
N ILE A 3 -15.82 -1.57 -12.24
CA ILE A 3 -14.77 -1.40 -11.23
C ILE A 3 -15.38 -1.61 -9.85
N THR A 4 -14.83 -2.54 -9.10
CA THR A 4 -15.28 -2.83 -7.73
C THR A 4 -14.12 -2.68 -6.75
N VAL A 5 -14.43 -2.18 -5.54
CA VAL A 5 -13.50 -2.17 -4.41
C VAL A 5 -14.17 -2.90 -3.27
N ARG A 6 -13.51 -3.93 -2.76
CA ARG A 6 -14.05 -4.70 -1.64
C ARG A 6 -12.99 -5.02 -0.61
N ARG A 7 -13.44 -5.37 0.60
CA ARG A 7 -12.56 -5.88 1.64
C ARG A 7 -12.03 -7.27 1.26
N VAL A 8 -10.80 -7.54 1.67
CA VAL A 8 -10.17 -8.86 1.48
C VAL A 8 -10.86 -9.94 2.35
N ARG A 9 -10.73 -11.18 1.93
CA ARG A 9 -11.28 -12.35 2.62
C ARG A 9 -10.36 -13.56 2.38
N PRO A 10 -10.44 -14.62 3.22
CA PRO A 10 -9.67 -15.84 2.97
C PRO A 10 -9.89 -16.35 1.55
N GLY A 11 -8.81 -16.75 0.89
CA GLY A 11 -8.80 -17.11 -0.53
C GLY A 11 -8.18 -16.05 -1.43
N ASP A 12 -7.99 -14.83 -0.92
CA ASP A 12 -7.42 -13.72 -1.72
C ASP A 12 -5.89 -13.69 -1.72
N GLU A 13 -5.23 -14.55 -0.95
CA GLU A 13 -3.77 -14.50 -0.75
C GLU A 13 -2.97 -14.55 -2.04
N ASP A 14 -3.40 -15.34 -3.01
CA ASP A 14 -2.67 -15.44 -4.28
C ASP A 14 -2.75 -14.14 -5.08
N ALA A 15 -3.91 -13.53 -5.15
CA ALA A 15 -4.10 -12.25 -5.84
C ALA A 15 -3.33 -11.13 -5.16
N LEU A 16 -3.38 -11.07 -3.83
CA LEU A 16 -2.65 -10.07 -3.03
C LEU A 16 -1.14 -10.21 -3.26
N ALA A 17 -0.62 -11.42 -3.17
CA ALA A 17 0.80 -11.69 -3.35
C ALA A 17 1.27 -11.35 -4.77
N TYR A 18 0.50 -11.72 -5.76
CA TYR A 18 0.82 -11.43 -7.17
C TYR A 18 0.91 -9.94 -7.43
N ILE A 19 -0.09 -9.18 -6.99
CA ILE A 19 -0.12 -7.73 -7.20
C ILE A 19 1.04 -7.06 -6.45
N GLN A 20 1.30 -7.46 -5.21
CA GLN A 20 2.43 -6.90 -4.46
C GLN A 20 3.76 -7.16 -5.14
N THR A 21 4.06 -8.40 -5.49
CA THR A 21 5.37 -8.76 -6.05
C THR A 21 5.58 -8.14 -7.43
N GLU A 22 4.60 -8.15 -8.30
CA GLU A 22 4.70 -7.54 -9.63
C GLU A 22 4.82 -6.01 -9.54
N SER A 23 4.07 -5.39 -8.63
CA SER A 23 4.14 -3.96 -8.37
C SER A 23 5.54 -3.55 -7.88
N TRP A 24 6.09 -4.29 -6.92
CA TRP A 24 7.42 -4.02 -6.36
C TRP A 24 8.52 -4.14 -7.41
N LYS A 25 8.48 -5.19 -8.24
CA LYS A 25 9.46 -5.38 -9.33
C LYS A 25 9.49 -4.17 -10.26
N ALA A 26 8.34 -3.64 -10.60
CA ALA A 26 8.25 -2.49 -11.50
C ALA A 26 8.60 -1.18 -10.82
N ALA A 27 8.07 -0.95 -9.60
CA ALA A 27 8.23 0.33 -8.91
C ALA A 27 9.64 0.53 -8.34
N PHE A 28 10.29 -0.54 -7.89
CA PHE A 28 11.54 -0.44 -7.14
C PHE A 28 12.78 -0.89 -7.92
N ALA A 29 12.64 -1.18 -9.22
CA ALA A 29 13.74 -1.63 -10.07
C ALA A 29 14.92 -0.65 -10.12
N GLY A 30 14.68 0.64 -9.95
CA GLY A 30 15.73 1.65 -9.91
C GLY A 30 16.02 2.19 -8.51
N ILE A 31 15.39 1.64 -7.47
CA ILE A 31 15.50 2.12 -6.08
C ILE A 31 16.24 1.12 -5.21
N LEU A 32 15.90 -0.16 -5.31
CA LEU A 32 16.57 -1.24 -4.60
C LEU A 32 17.51 -1.97 -5.55
N ASP A 33 18.61 -2.53 -5.00
CA ASP A 33 19.48 -3.36 -5.82
C ASP A 33 18.76 -4.66 -6.24
N GLU A 34 19.29 -5.29 -7.30
CA GLU A 34 18.65 -6.46 -7.91
C GLU A 34 18.51 -7.62 -6.93
N GLU A 35 19.54 -7.88 -6.13
CA GLU A 35 19.53 -8.97 -5.16
C GLU A 35 18.47 -8.74 -4.08
N THR A 36 18.40 -7.52 -3.53
CA THR A 36 17.40 -7.16 -2.53
C THR A 36 15.99 -7.27 -3.10
N LEU A 37 15.79 -6.75 -4.31
CA LEU A 37 14.48 -6.78 -4.95
C LEU A 37 14.02 -8.21 -5.23
N THR A 38 14.92 -9.08 -5.71
CA THR A 38 14.62 -10.49 -5.94
C THR A 38 14.19 -11.19 -4.64
N ARG A 39 14.93 -10.93 -3.56
CA ARG A 39 14.61 -11.51 -2.25
C ARG A 39 13.27 -11.03 -1.71
N CYS A 40 12.96 -9.75 -1.91
CA CYS A 40 11.73 -9.14 -1.39
C CYS A 40 10.49 -9.44 -2.25
N THR A 41 10.66 -10.00 -3.42
CA THR A 41 9.55 -10.32 -4.34
C THR A 41 9.36 -11.83 -4.53
N ASP A 42 9.70 -12.60 -3.50
CA ASP A 42 9.44 -14.04 -3.48
C ASP A 42 7.93 -14.26 -3.33
N ILE A 43 7.32 -14.84 -4.36
CA ILE A 43 5.86 -15.03 -4.40
C ILE A 43 5.37 -16.00 -3.30
N ASN A 44 6.14 -17.00 -2.96
CA ASN A 44 5.74 -17.96 -1.94
C ASN A 44 5.71 -17.33 -0.55
N ARG A 45 6.71 -16.51 -0.24
CA ARG A 45 6.77 -15.78 1.04
C ARG A 45 5.64 -14.76 1.14
N ALA A 46 5.35 -14.05 0.05
CA ALA A 46 4.25 -13.09 0.03
C ALA A 46 2.90 -13.79 0.19
N THR A 47 2.68 -14.90 -0.49
CA THR A 47 1.45 -15.69 -0.37
C THR A 47 1.24 -16.17 1.07
N ASP A 48 2.29 -16.72 1.69
CA ASP A 48 2.21 -17.20 3.08
C ASP A 48 1.92 -16.06 4.05
N MET A 49 2.52 -14.89 3.84
CA MET A 49 2.26 -13.72 4.66
C MET A 49 0.80 -13.28 4.58
N TYR A 50 0.27 -13.14 3.37
CA TYR A 50 -1.13 -12.75 3.20
C TYR A 50 -2.11 -13.79 3.72
N LYS A 51 -1.81 -15.07 3.51
CA LYS A 51 -2.64 -16.16 4.06
C LYS A 51 -2.77 -16.02 5.58
N ARG A 52 -1.64 -15.76 6.26
CA ARG A 52 -1.62 -15.56 7.70
C ARG A 52 -2.43 -14.34 8.12
N LEU A 53 -2.25 -13.21 7.44
CA LEU A 53 -3.00 -11.98 7.73
C LEU A 53 -4.51 -12.22 7.60
N LEU A 54 -4.93 -12.94 6.57
CA LEU A 54 -6.35 -13.23 6.33
C LEU A 54 -6.91 -14.19 7.38
N GLU A 55 -6.17 -15.25 7.74
CA GLU A 55 -6.57 -16.21 8.77
C GLU A 55 -6.69 -15.55 10.15
N GLU A 56 -5.74 -14.68 10.49
CA GLU A 56 -5.71 -13.96 11.77
C GLU A 56 -6.57 -12.72 11.78
N LYS A 57 -7.16 -12.35 10.65
CA LYS A 57 -7.97 -11.12 10.47
C LYS A 57 -7.22 -9.86 10.90
N LYS A 58 -5.93 -9.80 10.58
CA LYS A 58 -5.08 -8.65 10.89
C LYS A 58 -5.10 -7.63 9.78
N GLY A 59 -5.18 -6.34 10.16
CA GLY A 59 -5.18 -5.24 9.23
C GLY A 59 -6.48 -5.09 8.47
N ASN A 60 -6.55 -4.02 7.70
CA ASN A 60 -7.71 -3.68 6.88
C ASN A 60 -7.27 -3.70 5.42
N GLY A 61 -7.61 -4.75 4.72
CA GLY A 61 -7.17 -4.97 3.35
C GLY A 61 -8.28 -4.80 2.33
N TYR A 62 -7.88 -4.43 1.11
CA TYR A 62 -8.81 -4.15 0.00
C TYR A 62 -8.25 -4.69 -1.31
N ILE A 63 -9.17 -5.08 -2.19
CA ILE A 63 -8.86 -5.39 -3.59
C ILE A 63 -9.77 -4.55 -4.47
N LEU A 64 -9.18 -3.86 -5.44
CA LEU A 64 -9.89 -3.24 -6.55
C LEU A 64 -9.76 -4.16 -7.75
N SER A 65 -10.90 -4.49 -8.35
CA SER A 65 -10.97 -5.34 -9.55
C SER A 65 -11.60 -4.58 -10.70
N ILE A 66 -11.15 -4.90 -11.92
CA ILE A 66 -11.70 -4.38 -13.17
C ILE A 66 -12.24 -5.60 -13.91
N ASP A 67 -13.55 -5.61 -14.17
CA ASP A 67 -14.23 -6.75 -14.81
C ASP A 67 -13.85 -8.07 -14.12
N GLU A 68 -13.95 -8.08 -12.77
CA GLU A 68 -13.66 -9.21 -11.90
C GLU A 68 -12.16 -9.60 -11.78
N LYS A 69 -11.24 -8.87 -12.45
CA LYS A 69 -9.81 -9.15 -12.38
C LYS A 69 -9.14 -8.20 -11.37
N PRO A 70 -8.46 -8.73 -10.34
CA PRO A 70 -7.74 -7.90 -9.37
C PRO A 70 -6.63 -7.09 -10.02
N HIS A 71 -6.55 -5.80 -9.70
CA HIS A 71 -5.55 -4.88 -10.26
C HIS A 71 -4.86 -4.01 -9.22
N CYS A 72 -5.51 -3.72 -8.10
CA CYS A 72 -4.96 -2.85 -7.08
C CYS A 72 -5.28 -3.39 -5.70
N ILE A 73 -4.32 -3.27 -4.78
CA ILE A 73 -4.50 -3.69 -3.38
C ILE A 73 -4.10 -2.56 -2.46
N ALA A 74 -4.64 -2.56 -1.25
CA ALA A 74 -4.23 -1.66 -0.18
C ALA A 74 -4.44 -2.32 1.17
N TYR A 75 -3.61 -1.92 2.15
CA TYR A 75 -3.76 -2.30 3.55
C TYR A 75 -3.50 -1.10 4.45
N TRP A 76 -4.31 -0.95 5.48
CA TRP A 76 -4.06 0.02 6.54
C TRP A 76 -4.35 -0.62 7.90
N ASP A 77 -3.76 -0.06 8.96
CA ASP A 77 -4.00 -0.46 10.35
C ASP A 77 -3.63 0.69 11.27
N ALA A 78 -3.76 0.49 12.58
CA ALA A 78 -3.15 1.40 13.54
C ALA A 78 -1.65 1.47 13.27
N ALA A 79 -1.06 2.66 13.40
CA ALA A 79 0.35 2.86 13.11
C ALA A 79 1.23 1.95 13.98
N ARG A 80 2.20 1.30 13.35
CA ARG A 80 3.09 0.32 13.99
C ARG A 80 4.20 0.98 14.81
N ASP A 81 4.63 2.17 14.40
CA ASP A 81 5.70 2.89 15.07
C ASP A 81 5.18 3.67 16.27
N ALA A 82 5.87 3.59 17.40
CA ALA A 82 5.46 4.26 18.64
C ALA A 82 5.33 5.78 18.48
N GLU A 83 6.15 6.39 17.62
CA GLU A 83 6.10 7.84 17.38
C GLU A 83 4.82 8.30 16.67
N PHE A 84 4.08 7.38 16.04
CA PHE A 84 2.80 7.66 15.39
C PHE A 84 1.62 7.06 16.13
N ASN A 85 1.79 6.78 17.42
CA ASN A 85 0.73 6.19 18.24
C ASN A 85 -0.55 7.05 18.18
N GLY A 86 -1.69 6.38 17.99
CA GLY A 86 -2.98 7.05 17.85
C GLY A 86 -3.35 7.44 16.43
N LYS A 87 -2.44 7.29 15.48
CA LYS A 87 -2.67 7.54 14.04
C LYS A 87 -2.89 6.23 13.31
N ALA A 88 -3.53 6.30 12.15
CA ALA A 88 -3.59 5.16 11.24
C ALA A 88 -2.36 5.17 10.33
N GLU A 89 -1.99 4.01 9.84
CA GLU A 89 -0.92 3.87 8.86
C GLU A 89 -1.44 3.19 7.60
N LEU A 90 -1.26 3.84 6.45
CA LEU A 90 -1.42 3.19 5.16
C LEU A 90 -0.16 2.36 4.93
N ILE A 91 -0.27 1.05 5.12
CA ILE A 91 0.87 0.14 5.07
C ILE A 91 1.33 -0.07 3.64
N CYS A 92 0.39 -0.21 2.71
CA CYS A 92 0.70 -0.33 1.30
C CYS A 92 -0.48 0.06 0.41
N ILE A 93 -0.17 0.50 -0.79
CA ILE A 93 -1.10 0.61 -1.90
C ILE A 93 -0.32 0.27 -3.17
N HIS A 94 -0.75 -0.77 -3.87
CA HIS A 94 -0.03 -1.30 -5.03
C HIS A 94 -0.99 -1.55 -6.18
N SER A 95 -0.60 -1.11 -7.38
CA SER A 95 -1.32 -1.41 -8.63
C SER A 95 -0.39 -2.13 -9.59
N LEU A 96 -0.95 -3.03 -10.39
CA LEU A 96 -0.18 -3.61 -11.50
C LEU A 96 0.31 -2.50 -12.44
N PRO A 97 1.55 -2.60 -12.96
CA PRO A 97 2.17 -1.50 -13.72
C PRO A 97 1.37 -1.04 -14.94
N ASP A 98 0.69 -1.94 -15.62
CA ASP A 98 -0.13 -1.62 -16.79
C ASP A 98 -1.36 -0.78 -16.46
N ASN A 99 -1.67 -0.62 -15.18
CA ASN A 99 -2.81 0.16 -14.70
C ASN A 99 -2.43 1.49 -14.03
N TRP A 100 -1.15 1.85 -14.07
CA TRP A 100 -0.70 3.14 -13.53
C TRP A 100 -1.28 4.30 -14.35
N HIS A 101 -1.54 5.42 -13.68
CA HIS A 101 -2.06 6.66 -14.28
C HIS A 101 -3.46 6.54 -14.90
N LYS A 102 -4.24 5.53 -14.50
CA LYS A 102 -5.63 5.33 -14.96
C LYS A 102 -6.68 5.66 -13.90
N GLY A 103 -6.25 6.19 -12.75
CA GLY A 103 -7.15 6.60 -11.68
C GLY A 103 -7.60 5.49 -10.73
N PHE A 104 -7.13 4.26 -10.90
CA PHE A 104 -7.53 3.15 -10.03
C PHE A 104 -6.95 3.30 -8.62
N GLY A 105 -5.69 3.71 -8.51
CA GLY A 105 -5.08 3.99 -7.21
C GLY A 105 -5.79 5.12 -6.47
N SER A 106 -6.21 6.16 -7.18
CA SER A 106 -6.96 7.28 -6.59
C SER A 106 -8.29 6.79 -6.01
N ARG A 107 -8.98 5.92 -6.75
CA ARG A 107 -10.25 5.33 -6.31
C ARG A 107 -10.07 4.47 -5.06
N MET A 108 -9.02 3.66 -5.04
CA MET A 108 -8.65 2.86 -3.86
C MET A 108 -8.35 3.76 -2.67
N MET A 109 -7.54 4.81 -2.87
CA MET A 109 -7.17 5.74 -1.80
C MET A 109 -8.39 6.42 -1.20
N ASP A 110 -9.33 6.85 -2.02
CA ASP A 110 -10.55 7.49 -1.55
C ASP A 110 -11.34 6.57 -0.62
N ARG A 111 -11.46 5.29 -0.97
CA ARG A 111 -12.13 4.29 -0.14
C ARG A 111 -11.37 4.08 1.18
N VAL A 112 -10.06 3.93 1.10
CA VAL A 112 -9.21 3.70 2.28
C VAL A 112 -9.29 4.88 3.25
N LEU A 113 -9.15 6.11 2.76
CA LEU A 113 -9.21 7.30 3.61
C LEU A 113 -10.58 7.48 4.25
N LYS A 114 -11.64 7.18 3.52
CA LYS A 114 -12.99 7.20 4.07
C LYS A 114 -13.13 6.20 5.22
N ASP A 115 -12.68 4.97 5.03
CA ASP A 115 -12.79 3.92 6.04
C ASP A 115 -11.92 4.21 7.27
N ILE A 116 -10.73 4.78 7.08
CA ILE A 116 -9.87 5.22 8.20
C ILE A 116 -10.58 6.29 9.03
N LYS A 117 -11.18 7.27 8.36
CA LYS A 117 -11.94 8.32 9.04
C LYS A 117 -13.14 7.74 9.79
N ASP A 118 -13.90 6.87 9.15
CA ASP A 118 -15.06 6.23 9.75
C ASP A 118 -14.67 5.37 10.96
N ALA A 119 -13.46 4.86 11.01
CA ALA A 119 -12.93 4.12 12.16
C ALA A 119 -12.51 5.02 13.33
N GLY A 120 -12.58 6.34 13.17
CA GLY A 120 -12.32 7.30 14.24
C GLY A 120 -10.92 7.93 14.23
N TYR A 121 -10.10 7.66 13.23
CA TYR A 121 -8.76 8.27 13.13
C TYR A 121 -8.87 9.68 12.52
N SER A 122 -8.12 10.61 13.08
CA SER A 122 -8.04 11.98 12.57
C SER A 122 -6.80 12.23 11.70
N GLU A 123 -5.89 11.29 11.66
CA GLU A 123 -4.64 11.42 10.90
C GLU A 123 -4.16 10.05 10.43
N ALA A 124 -3.61 10.01 9.22
CA ALA A 124 -2.97 8.82 8.67
C ALA A 124 -1.56 9.16 8.19
N VAL A 125 -0.65 8.21 8.36
CA VAL A 125 0.74 8.31 7.90
C VAL A 125 1.06 7.18 6.95
N LEU A 126 2.13 7.35 6.18
CA LEU A 126 2.66 6.30 5.32
C LEU A 126 4.17 6.48 5.17
N TRP A 127 4.87 5.36 4.93
CA TRP A 127 6.27 5.36 4.53
C TRP A 127 6.38 5.16 3.03
N VAL A 128 7.28 5.88 2.39
CA VAL A 128 7.55 5.77 0.96
C VAL A 128 9.04 5.99 0.72
N PHE A 129 9.62 5.27 -0.24
CA PHE A 129 11.01 5.51 -0.62
C PHE A 129 11.16 6.94 -1.16
N ARG A 130 12.18 7.64 -0.67
CA ARG A 130 12.47 9.02 -1.10
C ARG A 130 12.59 9.11 -2.62
N ASP A 131 13.18 8.11 -3.26
CA ASP A 131 13.42 8.09 -4.70
C ASP A 131 12.21 7.62 -5.52
N ASN A 132 11.11 7.25 -4.87
CA ASN A 132 9.90 6.84 -5.57
C ASN A 132 9.07 8.07 -5.95
N ALA A 133 9.54 8.80 -6.97
CA ALA A 133 8.93 10.05 -7.39
C ALA A 133 7.47 9.89 -7.81
N ARG A 134 7.14 8.79 -8.49
CA ARG A 134 5.76 8.50 -8.94
C ARG A 134 4.80 8.37 -7.77
N ALA A 135 5.17 7.58 -6.77
CA ALA A 135 4.34 7.38 -5.59
C ALA A 135 4.20 8.68 -4.78
N ARG A 136 5.30 9.42 -4.62
CA ARG A 136 5.28 10.69 -3.90
C ARG A 136 4.33 11.69 -4.54
N ALA A 137 4.37 11.82 -5.87
CA ALA A 137 3.46 12.69 -6.61
C ALA A 137 2.00 12.25 -6.42
N PHE A 138 1.74 10.94 -6.41
CA PHE A 138 0.41 10.39 -6.16
C PHE A 138 -0.10 10.78 -4.76
N TYR A 139 0.74 10.59 -3.73
CA TYR A 139 0.34 10.91 -2.37
C TYR A 139 0.09 12.41 -2.18
N GLU A 140 0.96 13.24 -2.77
CA GLU A 140 0.80 14.71 -2.71
C GLU A 140 -0.50 15.14 -3.40
N ALA A 141 -0.84 14.54 -4.53
CA ALA A 141 -2.09 14.81 -5.23
C ALA A 141 -3.32 14.40 -4.41
N LYS A 142 -3.18 13.40 -3.52
CA LYS A 142 -4.27 12.96 -2.64
C LYS A 142 -4.35 13.75 -1.33
N GLY A 143 -3.49 14.73 -1.13
CA GLY A 143 -3.53 15.62 0.01
C GLY A 143 -2.53 15.28 1.13
N PHE A 144 -1.69 14.29 0.95
CA PHE A 144 -0.62 14.00 1.91
C PHE A 144 0.50 15.03 1.80
N ALA A 145 1.11 15.35 2.94
CA ALA A 145 2.24 16.28 3.01
C ALA A 145 3.47 15.58 3.57
N LEU A 146 4.64 15.92 3.02
CA LEU A 146 5.92 15.42 3.51
C LEU A 146 6.17 15.89 4.94
N THR A 147 6.66 14.98 5.78
CA THR A 147 7.09 15.28 7.15
C THR A 147 8.62 15.23 7.24
N GLU A 148 9.15 15.46 8.43
CA GLU A 148 10.58 15.41 8.73
C GLU A 148 11.11 14.00 9.05
N HIS A 149 10.21 12.99 9.17
CA HIS A 149 10.61 11.65 9.57
C HIS A 149 11.21 10.88 8.41
N SER A 150 12.31 10.19 8.68
CA SER A 150 12.99 9.34 7.72
C SER A 150 13.65 8.15 8.42
N ARG A 151 13.95 7.10 7.66
CA ARG A 151 14.70 5.94 8.12
C ARG A 151 15.38 5.24 6.95
N GLN A 152 16.38 4.43 7.26
CA GLN A 152 16.95 3.52 6.26
C GLN A 152 16.13 2.24 6.22
N ALA A 153 15.80 1.79 5.01
CA ALA A 153 15.11 0.53 4.76
C ALA A 153 15.80 -0.16 3.59
N PHE A 154 16.35 -1.34 3.85
CA PHE A 154 17.23 -2.02 2.90
C PHE A 154 18.44 -1.12 2.59
N ASP A 155 18.70 -0.87 1.30
CA ASP A 155 19.77 0.02 0.84
C ASP A 155 19.24 1.41 0.41
N ALA A 156 18.05 1.78 0.84
CA ALA A 156 17.38 3.02 0.44
C ALA A 156 16.83 3.78 1.64
N GLU A 157 16.46 5.04 1.41
CA GLU A 157 15.85 5.88 2.43
C GLU A 157 14.35 5.94 2.25
N GLU A 158 13.62 5.73 3.34
CA GLU A 158 12.17 5.96 3.41
C GLU A 158 11.86 7.24 4.16
N ILE A 159 10.79 7.90 3.75
CA ILE A 159 10.29 9.13 4.35
C ILE A 159 8.80 9.00 4.64
N VAL A 160 8.30 9.82 5.57
CA VAL A 160 6.90 9.77 6.00
C VAL A 160 6.12 10.92 5.40
N TYR A 161 4.96 10.58 4.85
CA TYR A 161 3.90 11.53 4.49
C TYR A 161 2.74 11.38 5.46
N SER A 162 2.03 12.46 5.72
CA SER A 162 0.86 12.44 6.59
C SER A 162 -0.30 13.23 5.98
N ILE A 163 -1.52 12.85 6.39
CA ILE A 163 -2.74 13.54 5.99
C ILE A 163 -3.67 13.67 7.20
N ARG A 164 -4.30 14.83 7.34
CA ARG A 164 -5.36 15.04 8.32
C ARG A 164 -6.69 14.69 7.68
N LEU A 165 -7.52 13.96 8.42
CA LEU A 165 -8.83 13.51 7.98
C LEU A 165 -9.89 14.37 8.65
N GLN A 166 -10.71 15.03 7.83
CA GLN A 166 -11.77 15.94 8.33
C GLN A 166 -13.14 15.34 8.20
#